data_19eba23d014347a94c1b8c3057cff5fa
#
_entry.id   19eba23d014347a94c1b8c3057cff5fa
#
_cell.length_a   1.000
_cell.length_b   1.000
_cell.length_c   1.000
_cell.angle_alpha   90.00
_cell.angle_beta   90.00
_cell.angle_gamma   90.00
#
_symmetry.space_group_name_H-M   'P 1'
#
loop_
_entity.id
_entity.type
_entity.pdbx_description
1 polymer ?
#
loop_
_entity_poly.entity_id
_entity_poly.type
_entity_poly.pdbx_seq_one_letter_code
_entity_poly.pdbx_strand_id
1 'polypeptide(L)'
;MSLIHDTDIAALTARAIDRLGTGDFYDALLDILGSAATHDLAALVRYSRAAPPDLIIPRVEPTLTMMTYYNHYFAFDPFYVHWKNGGETGVYRLRAMRAGIGRSRYAREFLTAMAIHDEIAVFLPPIGDASPTLVLDRARGVFNATEVARIRRLFPLLAALHRRHLSIFVTAGIDPGNSPIGAERPLRFVDAHGLQVFATQAWTEREAGLAEVLQAVLERGPCTLRLPGQMSLRRTQLPPDFGPAPGGFCDEITAEQQPTGEPTMGLPPSMAAQLSGREQDVVLLTLQGHPMIEIARKLGLSRGTVKNYRLAIYRKLDITTERELFGEYMAALRGA
;
A
#
# COMPACT_ATOMS: atom_id res chain seq x y z
N MET A 1 27.81 -5.69 -32.00
CA MET A 1 27.14 -4.61 -31.29
C MET A 1 25.80 -5.20 -30.77
N SER A 2 25.63 -5.45 -29.49
CA SER A 2 24.36 -5.74 -28.79
C SER A 2 24.32 -6.93 -27.80
N LEU A 3 25.42 -7.43 -27.30
CA LEU A 3 25.43 -8.46 -26.24
C LEU A 3 25.38 -7.85 -24.81
N ILE A 4 25.67 -6.54 -24.68
CA ILE A 4 25.73 -5.87 -23.37
C ILE A 4 24.32 -5.53 -22.83
N HIS A 5 23.32 -5.35 -23.73
CA HIS A 5 21.97 -4.92 -23.31
C HIS A 5 21.11 -6.06 -22.73
N ASP A 6 21.26 -7.30 -23.18
CA ASP A 6 20.42 -8.41 -22.70
C ASP A 6 20.81 -8.87 -21.28
N THR A 7 22.08 -8.80 -20.95
CA THR A 7 22.59 -9.15 -19.61
C THR A 7 22.10 -8.15 -18.56
N ASP A 8 22.06 -6.87 -18.90
CA ASP A 8 21.60 -5.82 -18.02
C ASP A 8 20.10 -5.94 -17.71
N ILE A 9 19.24 -6.25 -18.69
CA ILE A 9 17.80 -6.40 -18.51
C ILE A 9 17.49 -7.62 -17.61
N ALA A 10 18.21 -8.74 -17.76
CA ALA A 10 18.01 -9.91 -16.91
C ALA A 10 18.34 -9.61 -15.43
N ALA A 11 19.47 -8.93 -15.18
CA ALA A 11 19.86 -8.52 -13.84
C ALA A 11 18.88 -7.50 -13.22
N LEU A 12 18.40 -6.54 -14.02
CA LEU A 12 17.39 -5.57 -13.60
C LEU A 12 16.06 -6.26 -13.27
N THR A 13 15.66 -7.24 -14.08
CA THR A 13 14.45 -8.04 -13.85
C THR A 13 14.56 -8.85 -12.57
N ALA A 14 15.70 -9.51 -12.32
CA ALA A 14 15.94 -10.25 -11.09
C ALA A 14 15.78 -9.35 -9.85
N ARG A 15 16.39 -8.14 -9.88
CA ARG A 15 16.22 -7.15 -8.81
C ARG A 15 14.77 -6.72 -8.61
N ALA A 16 14.00 -6.56 -9.69
CA ALA A 16 12.59 -6.22 -9.58
C ALA A 16 11.76 -7.37 -8.96
N ILE A 17 12.12 -8.62 -9.26
CA ILE A 17 11.50 -9.80 -8.64
C ILE A 17 11.80 -9.86 -7.15
N ASP A 18 13.05 -9.59 -6.74
CA ASP A 18 13.45 -9.55 -5.32
C ASP A 18 12.74 -8.45 -4.54
N ARG A 19 12.28 -7.39 -5.22
CA ARG A 19 11.56 -6.26 -4.62
C ARG A 19 10.03 -6.36 -4.71
N LEU A 20 9.52 -7.47 -5.22
CA LEU A 20 8.07 -7.70 -5.23
C LEU A 20 7.50 -7.62 -3.80
N GLY A 21 6.43 -6.85 -3.61
CA GLY A 21 5.81 -6.64 -2.31
C GLY A 21 6.53 -5.63 -1.40
N THR A 22 7.53 -4.89 -1.89
CA THR A 22 8.23 -3.82 -1.14
C THR A 22 8.01 -2.44 -1.75
N GLY A 23 8.28 -1.38 -0.98
CA GLY A 23 8.17 0.01 -1.44
C GLY A 23 9.11 0.36 -2.60
N ASP A 24 10.28 -0.28 -2.68
CA ASP A 24 11.29 -0.03 -3.71
C ASP A 24 10.99 -0.70 -5.08
N PHE A 25 9.85 -1.38 -5.19
CA PHE A 25 9.52 -2.13 -6.40
C PHE A 25 9.43 -1.25 -7.65
N TYR A 26 8.78 -0.12 -7.54
CA TYR A 26 8.61 0.77 -8.70
C TYR A 26 9.92 1.45 -9.11
N ASP A 27 10.85 1.67 -8.19
CA ASP A 27 12.20 2.10 -8.52
C ASP A 27 12.91 1.08 -9.41
N ALA A 28 12.75 -0.21 -9.11
CA ALA A 28 13.29 -1.27 -9.94
C ALA A 28 12.60 -1.35 -11.33
N LEU A 29 11.31 -1.06 -11.42
CA LEU A 29 10.63 -0.94 -12.72
C LEU A 29 11.14 0.25 -13.53
N LEU A 30 11.39 1.39 -12.88
CA LEU A 30 11.99 2.55 -13.52
C LEU A 30 13.42 2.26 -14.03
N ASP A 31 14.21 1.44 -13.32
CA ASP A 31 15.52 1.00 -13.79
C ASP A 31 15.41 0.14 -15.05
N ILE A 32 14.46 -0.81 -15.09
CA ILE A 32 14.21 -1.63 -16.29
C ILE A 32 13.79 -0.73 -17.46
N LEU A 33 12.85 0.18 -17.24
CA LEU A 33 12.39 1.09 -18.28
C LEU A 33 13.53 2.01 -18.77
N GLY A 34 14.30 2.59 -17.85
CA GLY A 34 15.41 3.49 -18.13
C GLY A 34 16.54 2.84 -18.93
N SER A 35 16.74 1.52 -18.81
CA SER A 35 17.72 0.78 -19.61
C SER A 35 17.40 0.76 -21.11
N ALA A 36 16.15 0.98 -21.49
CA ALA A 36 15.70 0.92 -22.88
C ALA A 36 16.00 2.17 -23.71
N ALA A 37 16.18 3.32 -23.05
CA ALA A 37 16.40 4.59 -23.72
C ALA A 37 17.19 5.56 -22.84
N THR A 38 18.05 6.40 -23.44
CA THR A 38 18.66 7.51 -22.69
C THR A 38 17.59 8.50 -22.26
N HIS A 39 17.66 8.96 -21.03
CA HIS A 39 16.72 9.90 -20.44
C HIS A 39 17.43 10.79 -19.43
N ASP A 40 16.85 11.93 -19.12
CA ASP A 40 17.38 12.87 -18.13
C ASP A 40 16.64 12.72 -16.80
N LEU A 41 15.36 12.30 -16.83
CA LEU A 41 14.53 12.07 -15.64
C LEU A 41 13.68 10.81 -15.82
N ALA A 42 13.48 10.10 -14.72
CA ALA A 42 12.52 9.01 -14.61
C ALA A 42 11.64 9.24 -13.40
N ALA A 43 10.33 9.00 -13.53
CA ALA A 43 9.36 9.22 -12.47
C ALA A 43 8.23 8.19 -12.49
N LEU A 44 7.57 8.01 -11.35
CA LEU A 44 6.30 7.31 -11.23
C LEU A 44 5.21 8.33 -10.95
N VAL A 45 4.25 8.45 -11.86
CA VAL A 45 3.09 9.32 -11.75
C VAL A 45 1.82 8.46 -11.69
N ARG A 46 0.93 8.73 -10.78
CA ARG A 46 -0.39 8.10 -10.74
C ARG A 46 -1.39 9.00 -11.47
N TYR A 47 -1.91 8.54 -12.59
CA TYR A 47 -3.01 9.21 -13.29
C TYR A 47 -4.34 8.57 -12.88
N SER A 48 -5.25 9.35 -12.31
CA SER A 48 -6.61 8.93 -11.94
C SER A 48 -7.64 9.60 -12.85
N ARG A 49 -8.76 8.93 -13.08
CA ARG A 49 -9.91 9.51 -13.82
C ARG A 49 -10.71 10.49 -12.95
N ALA A 50 -10.65 10.31 -11.63
CA ALA A 50 -11.44 11.06 -10.66
C ALA A 50 -10.65 12.13 -9.89
N ALA A 51 -9.30 12.08 -9.88
CA ALA A 51 -8.43 12.97 -9.13
C ALA A 51 -7.31 13.57 -10.00
N PRO A 52 -6.70 14.68 -9.59
CA PRO A 52 -5.45 15.17 -10.17
C PRO A 52 -4.35 14.09 -10.15
N PRO A 53 -3.35 14.16 -11.05
CA PRO A 53 -2.19 13.28 -11.01
C PRO A 53 -1.40 13.44 -9.71
N ASP A 54 -0.80 12.36 -9.23
CA ASP A 54 0.14 12.37 -8.10
C ASP A 54 1.52 11.91 -8.55
N LEU A 55 2.56 12.65 -8.16
CA LEU A 55 3.95 12.24 -8.31
C LEU A 55 4.34 11.36 -7.12
N ILE A 56 4.45 10.06 -7.34
CA ILE A 56 4.72 9.07 -6.27
C ILE A 56 6.21 8.92 -6.03
N ILE A 57 7.00 8.80 -7.10
CA ILE A 57 8.46 8.69 -7.00
C ILE A 57 9.06 9.81 -7.85
N PRO A 58 9.46 10.92 -7.23
CA PRO A 58 10.31 11.89 -7.86
C PRO A 58 11.77 11.42 -7.72
N ARG A 59 12.43 11.07 -8.82
CA ARG A 59 13.89 10.86 -8.81
C ARG A 59 14.68 12.17 -8.87
N VAL A 60 14.01 13.28 -8.62
CA VAL A 60 14.54 14.63 -8.40
C VAL A 60 13.79 15.28 -7.26
N GLU A 61 14.45 16.16 -6.52
CA GLU A 61 13.79 16.96 -5.48
C GLU A 61 12.60 17.73 -6.08
N PRO A 62 11.41 17.71 -5.43
CA PRO A 62 10.25 18.46 -5.89
C PRO A 62 10.58 19.95 -5.94
N THR A 63 10.72 20.48 -7.15
CA THR A 63 10.95 21.90 -7.36
C THR A 63 9.64 22.68 -7.21
N LEU A 64 9.73 24.00 -6.94
CA LEU A 64 8.57 24.88 -6.95
C LEU A 64 7.78 24.79 -8.27
N THR A 65 8.46 24.49 -9.37
CA THR A 65 7.86 24.30 -10.69
C THR A 65 7.00 23.05 -10.75
N MET A 66 7.44 21.95 -10.13
CA MET A 66 6.61 20.73 -10.02
C MET A 66 5.39 20.96 -9.14
N MET A 67 5.53 21.67 -8.02
CA MET A 67 4.37 22.05 -7.21
C MET A 67 3.39 22.92 -7.99
N THR A 68 3.89 23.80 -8.85
CA THR A 68 3.08 24.63 -9.75
C THR A 68 2.35 23.79 -10.79
N TYR A 69 2.95 22.70 -11.29
CA TYR A 69 2.29 21.75 -12.18
C TYR A 69 1.00 21.21 -11.58
N TYR A 70 1.07 20.70 -10.35
CA TYR A 70 -0.10 20.14 -9.67
C TYR A 70 -1.20 21.17 -9.41
N ASN A 71 -0.85 22.44 -9.23
CA ASN A 71 -1.83 23.48 -8.97
C ASN A 71 -2.48 24.07 -10.23
N HIS A 72 -1.78 24.07 -11.39
CA HIS A 72 -2.21 24.87 -12.53
C HIS A 72 -2.16 24.18 -13.88
N TYR A 73 -1.29 23.18 -14.11
CA TYR A 73 -1.00 22.67 -15.45
C TYR A 73 -1.52 21.26 -15.71
N PHE A 74 -1.77 20.45 -14.70
CA PHE A 74 -2.14 19.04 -14.85
C PHE A 74 -3.38 18.85 -15.75
N ALA A 75 -4.34 19.77 -15.71
CA ALA A 75 -5.56 19.69 -16.53
C ALA A 75 -5.28 19.79 -18.05
N PHE A 76 -4.11 20.27 -18.43
CA PHE A 76 -3.65 20.41 -19.82
C PHE A 76 -2.56 19.37 -20.18
N ASP A 77 -2.17 18.52 -19.23
CA ASP A 77 -1.25 17.42 -19.48
C ASP A 77 -1.90 16.39 -20.42
N PRO A 78 -1.27 16.12 -21.61
CA PRO A 78 -1.84 15.18 -22.58
C PRO A 78 -2.04 13.77 -22.03
N PHE A 79 -1.17 13.32 -21.15
CA PHE A 79 -1.25 11.99 -20.53
C PHE A 79 -2.39 11.93 -19.55
N TYR A 80 -2.59 12.96 -18.73
CA TYR A 80 -3.76 13.05 -17.86
C TYR A 80 -5.06 13.10 -18.66
N VAL A 81 -5.11 13.97 -19.69
CA VAL A 81 -6.30 14.07 -20.57
C VAL A 81 -6.60 12.75 -21.26
N HIS A 82 -5.56 12.04 -21.74
CA HIS A 82 -5.70 10.70 -22.31
C HIS A 82 -6.37 9.74 -21.32
N TRP A 83 -5.80 9.63 -20.11
CA TRP A 83 -6.31 8.70 -19.11
C TRP A 83 -7.74 9.05 -18.66
N LYS A 84 -7.98 10.32 -18.37
CA LYS A 84 -9.28 10.85 -17.94
C LYS A 84 -10.40 10.55 -18.95
N ASN A 85 -10.09 10.57 -20.24
CA ASN A 85 -11.05 10.33 -21.32
C ASN A 85 -11.17 8.85 -21.72
N GLY A 86 -10.81 7.92 -20.84
CA GLY A 86 -10.95 6.49 -21.09
C GLY A 86 -9.78 5.86 -21.84
N GLY A 87 -8.61 6.51 -21.83
CA GLY A 87 -7.39 5.97 -22.41
C GLY A 87 -7.01 4.60 -21.87
N GLU A 88 -6.31 3.83 -22.68
CA GLU A 88 -5.89 2.45 -22.40
C GLU A 88 -4.47 2.39 -21.84
N THR A 89 -4.12 1.24 -21.26
CA THR A 89 -2.75 0.92 -20.86
C THR A 89 -1.83 0.77 -22.08
N GLY A 90 -0.54 1.08 -21.91
CA GLY A 90 0.40 0.99 -23.02
C GLY A 90 1.49 2.04 -22.99
N VAL A 91 2.18 2.19 -24.13
CA VAL A 91 3.32 3.10 -24.30
C VAL A 91 2.93 4.27 -25.20
N TYR A 92 2.96 5.46 -24.65
CA TYR A 92 2.55 6.69 -25.30
C TYR A 92 3.70 7.70 -25.34
N ARG A 93 3.79 8.43 -26.46
CA ARG A 93 4.77 9.52 -26.63
C ARG A 93 4.08 10.85 -26.57
N LEU A 94 4.66 11.79 -25.87
CA LEU A 94 4.17 13.16 -25.81
C LEU A 94 3.92 13.76 -27.20
N ARG A 95 4.85 13.54 -28.13
CA ARG A 95 4.73 14.06 -29.52
C ARG A 95 3.55 13.47 -30.29
N ALA A 96 3.21 12.21 -30.08
CA ALA A 96 2.06 11.58 -30.74
C ALA A 96 0.72 12.12 -30.21
N MET A 97 0.70 12.60 -28.96
CA MET A 97 -0.48 13.17 -28.32
C MET A 97 -0.61 14.69 -28.57
N ARG A 98 0.44 15.30 -29.09
CA ARG A 98 0.51 16.75 -29.33
C ARG A 98 -0.36 17.29 -30.50
N ALA A 99 -1.14 16.50 -31.19
CA ALA A 99 -2.04 17.00 -32.23
C ALA A 99 -3.03 18.01 -31.59
N GLY A 100 -2.67 19.28 -31.61
CA GLY A 100 -3.40 20.40 -30.99
C GLY A 100 -2.73 21.04 -29.74
N ILE A 101 -1.71 20.46 -29.14
CA ILE A 101 -1.14 20.90 -27.85
C ILE A 101 0.04 21.90 -28.02
N GLY A 102 0.65 22.00 -29.20
CA GLY A 102 1.83 22.83 -29.41
C GLY A 102 1.67 24.33 -29.07
N ARG A 103 0.43 24.78 -28.86
CA ARG A 103 0.09 26.15 -28.44
C ARG A 103 -0.50 26.21 -27.03
N SER A 104 -0.56 25.08 -26.28
CA SER A 104 -1.12 25.07 -24.92
C SER A 104 -0.18 25.77 -23.96
N ARG A 105 -0.72 26.29 -22.86
CA ARG A 105 0.08 26.83 -21.75
C ARG A 105 0.98 25.75 -21.15
N TYR A 106 0.53 24.50 -21.09
CA TYR A 106 1.31 23.36 -20.65
C TYR A 106 2.62 23.24 -21.45
N ALA A 107 2.55 23.25 -22.78
CA ALA A 107 3.75 23.13 -23.63
C ALA A 107 4.68 24.33 -23.53
N ARG A 108 4.12 25.56 -23.50
CA ARG A 108 4.93 26.79 -23.52
C ARG A 108 5.52 27.14 -22.15
N GLU A 109 4.80 26.89 -21.08
CA GLU A 109 5.17 27.32 -19.74
C GLU A 109 5.76 26.15 -18.94
N PHE A 110 5.00 25.05 -18.76
CA PHE A 110 5.44 23.95 -17.92
C PHE A 110 6.60 23.15 -18.54
N LEU A 111 6.44 22.61 -19.77
CA LEU A 111 7.49 21.80 -20.38
C LEU A 111 8.79 22.61 -20.59
N THR A 112 8.67 23.92 -20.87
CA THR A 112 9.83 24.80 -20.99
C THR A 112 10.52 25.03 -19.66
N ALA A 113 9.76 25.30 -18.59
CA ALA A 113 10.29 25.50 -17.24
C ALA A 113 10.97 24.23 -16.69
N MET A 114 10.43 23.05 -17.01
CA MET A 114 10.99 21.75 -16.63
C MET A 114 12.07 21.25 -17.56
N ALA A 115 12.39 22.02 -18.62
CA ALA A 115 13.33 21.62 -19.68
C ALA A 115 12.97 20.27 -20.35
N ILE A 116 11.69 19.93 -20.42
CA ILE A 116 11.21 18.69 -21.05
C ILE A 116 11.01 18.93 -22.55
N HIS A 117 11.85 18.29 -23.36
CA HIS A 117 11.76 18.36 -24.83
C HIS A 117 10.92 17.23 -25.42
N ASP A 118 11.06 16.02 -24.90
CA ASP A 118 10.25 14.85 -25.28
C ASP A 118 10.02 13.97 -24.05
N GLU A 119 8.92 13.23 -24.06
CA GLU A 119 8.46 12.43 -22.93
C GLU A 119 7.81 11.13 -23.42
N ILE A 120 8.03 10.03 -22.70
CA ILE A 120 7.34 8.75 -22.87
C ILE A 120 6.69 8.38 -21.56
N ALA A 121 5.39 8.05 -21.63
CA ALA A 121 4.62 7.50 -20.54
C ALA A 121 4.25 6.04 -20.81
N VAL A 122 4.45 5.18 -19.81
CA VAL A 122 4.10 3.76 -19.82
C VAL A 122 3.00 3.54 -18.80
N PHE A 123 1.75 3.54 -19.26
CA PHE A 123 0.58 3.30 -18.44
C PHE A 123 0.47 1.83 -18.07
N LEU A 124 0.75 1.51 -16.82
CA LEU A 124 0.60 0.17 -16.29
C LEU A 124 -0.88 -0.21 -16.09
N PRO A 125 -1.21 -1.51 -15.96
CA PRO A 125 -2.57 -1.95 -15.66
C PRO A 125 -3.17 -1.16 -14.48
N PRO A 126 -4.40 -0.66 -14.61
CA PRO A 126 -4.98 0.21 -13.60
C PRO A 126 -5.34 -0.56 -12.34
N ILE A 127 -5.46 0.20 -11.26
CA ILE A 127 -6.02 -0.21 -9.99
C ILE A 127 -7.24 0.67 -9.79
N GLY A 128 -8.43 0.11 -10.01
CA GLY A 128 -9.65 0.90 -10.12
C GLY A 128 -9.61 1.83 -11.33
N ASP A 129 -9.74 3.13 -11.10
CA ASP A 129 -9.70 4.18 -12.12
C ASP A 129 -8.32 4.83 -12.30
N ALA A 130 -7.33 4.41 -11.51
CA ALA A 130 -5.99 4.97 -11.50
C ALA A 130 -4.95 4.05 -12.14
N SER A 131 -4.09 4.60 -13.00
CA SER A 131 -2.92 3.91 -13.55
C SER A 131 -1.63 4.45 -12.95
N PRO A 132 -0.82 3.61 -12.27
CA PRO A 132 0.59 3.92 -12.06
C PRO A 132 1.30 3.97 -13.41
N THR A 133 1.92 5.08 -13.69
CA THR A 133 2.53 5.36 -15.01
C THR A 133 4.00 5.67 -14.84
N LEU A 134 4.84 4.87 -15.47
CA LEU A 134 6.28 5.11 -15.52
C LEU A 134 6.57 6.13 -16.61
N VAL A 135 7.30 7.20 -16.27
CA VAL A 135 7.60 8.31 -17.16
C VAL A 135 9.09 8.45 -17.35
N LEU A 136 9.53 8.67 -18.60
CA LEU A 136 10.88 9.07 -18.94
C LEU A 136 10.85 10.40 -19.68
N ASP A 137 11.62 11.37 -19.18
CA ASP A 137 11.78 12.69 -19.77
C ASP A 137 13.14 12.86 -20.39
N ARG A 138 13.17 13.68 -21.43
CA ARG A 138 14.37 14.04 -22.15
C ARG A 138 14.45 15.55 -22.34
N ALA A 139 15.55 16.14 -21.85
CA ALA A 139 15.80 17.58 -21.98
C ALA A 139 16.24 17.98 -23.39
N ARG A 140 16.85 17.06 -24.13
CA ARG A 140 17.34 17.31 -25.49
C ARG A 140 17.05 16.13 -26.41
N GLY A 141 16.70 16.45 -27.66
CA GLY A 141 16.44 15.45 -28.69
C GLY A 141 15.07 14.77 -28.46
N VAL A 142 14.85 13.67 -29.16
CA VAL A 142 13.59 12.93 -29.14
C VAL A 142 13.84 11.44 -28.99
N PHE A 143 12.91 10.73 -28.37
CA PHE A 143 12.94 9.28 -28.38
C PHE A 143 12.74 8.78 -29.80
N ASN A 144 13.73 8.06 -30.32
CA ASN A 144 13.67 7.54 -31.68
C ASN A 144 12.81 6.27 -31.78
N ALA A 145 12.52 5.83 -33.02
CA ALA A 145 11.66 4.69 -33.26
C ALA A 145 12.20 3.37 -32.63
N THR A 146 13.52 3.20 -32.59
CA THR A 146 14.17 2.02 -32.01
C THR A 146 14.01 1.99 -30.49
N GLU A 147 14.19 3.12 -29.82
CA GLU A 147 13.97 3.23 -28.37
C GLU A 147 12.52 2.96 -27.99
N VAL A 148 11.59 3.58 -28.72
CA VAL A 148 10.15 3.31 -28.52
C VAL A 148 9.79 1.85 -28.74
N ALA A 149 10.37 1.21 -29.75
CA ALA A 149 10.15 -0.21 -30.00
C ALA A 149 10.70 -1.10 -28.87
N ARG A 150 11.86 -0.75 -28.29
CA ARG A 150 12.40 -1.46 -27.11
C ARG A 150 11.48 -1.30 -25.90
N ILE A 151 11.04 -0.09 -25.59
CA ILE A 151 10.10 0.18 -24.50
C ILE A 151 8.81 -0.61 -24.69
N ARG A 152 8.26 -0.63 -25.90
CA ARG A 152 7.05 -1.42 -26.21
C ARG A 152 7.27 -2.93 -26.01
N ARG A 153 8.45 -3.46 -26.29
CA ARG A 153 8.79 -4.87 -26.02
C ARG A 153 8.88 -5.18 -24.51
N LEU A 154 9.29 -4.19 -23.70
CA LEU A 154 9.34 -4.33 -22.23
C LEU A 154 7.96 -4.22 -21.58
N PHE A 155 7.00 -3.59 -22.22
CA PHE A 155 5.68 -3.34 -21.63
C PHE A 155 5.01 -4.61 -21.07
N PRO A 156 4.95 -5.77 -21.76
CA PRO A 156 4.35 -6.98 -21.20
C PRO A 156 5.04 -7.45 -19.91
N LEU A 157 6.38 -7.32 -19.82
CA LEU A 157 7.16 -7.67 -18.64
C LEU A 157 6.82 -6.71 -17.48
N LEU A 158 6.87 -5.40 -17.72
CA LEU A 158 6.54 -4.38 -16.72
C LEU A 158 5.12 -4.56 -16.18
N ALA A 159 4.15 -4.79 -17.07
CA ALA A 159 2.76 -5.04 -16.71
C ALA A 159 2.58 -6.34 -15.91
N ALA A 160 3.30 -7.41 -16.24
CA ALA A 160 3.25 -8.68 -15.51
C ALA A 160 3.85 -8.56 -14.11
N LEU A 161 5.02 -7.93 -13.98
CA LEU A 161 5.66 -7.66 -12.70
C LEU A 161 4.78 -6.77 -11.81
N HIS A 162 4.18 -5.73 -12.38
CA HIS A 162 3.24 -4.86 -11.67
C HIS A 162 2.03 -5.64 -11.14
N ARG A 163 1.36 -6.44 -11.97
CA ARG A 163 0.24 -7.28 -11.50
C ARG A 163 0.67 -8.24 -10.38
N ARG A 164 1.86 -8.82 -10.49
CA ARG A 164 2.37 -9.73 -9.46
C ARG A 164 2.68 -8.98 -8.16
N HIS A 165 3.29 -7.80 -8.25
CA HIS A 165 3.54 -6.93 -7.11
C HIS A 165 2.25 -6.60 -6.36
N LEU A 166 1.21 -6.16 -7.08
CA LEU A 166 -0.10 -5.90 -6.49
C LEU A 166 -0.68 -7.13 -5.81
N SER A 167 -0.60 -8.31 -6.44
CA SER A 167 -1.14 -9.53 -5.85
C SER A 167 -0.46 -9.88 -4.52
N ILE A 168 0.84 -9.61 -4.38
CA ILE A 168 1.58 -9.85 -3.13
C ILE A 168 1.16 -8.84 -2.06
N PHE A 169 1.03 -7.55 -2.40
CA PHE A 169 0.57 -6.52 -1.45
C PHE A 169 -0.82 -6.82 -0.93
N VAL A 170 -1.71 -7.18 -1.84
CA VAL A 170 -3.08 -7.57 -1.48
C VAL A 170 -3.07 -8.83 -0.61
N THR A 171 -2.12 -9.75 -0.80
CA THR A 171 -1.98 -10.97 0.00
C THR A 171 -1.25 -10.73 1.32
N ALA A 172 -0.19 -9.94 1.35
CA ALA A 172 0.65 -9.71 2.52
C ALA A 172 0.10 -8.64 3.49
N GLY A 173 -0.67 -7.67 2.98
CA GLY A 173 -1.22 -6.57 3.80
C GLY A 173 -2.38 -6.96 4.70
N ILE A 174 -2.89 -8.19 4.61
CA ILE A 174 -4.16 -8.57 5.22
C ILE A 174 -4.07 -9.74 6.22
N ASP A 175 -2.95 -10.28 6.48
CA ASP A 175 -2.67 -11.32 7.48
C ASP A 175 -1.70 -12.39 6.90
N PRO A 176 -0.50 -12.55 7.45
CA PRO A 176 0.46 -13.55 6.94
C PRO A 176 0.03 -15.00 7.19
N GLY A 177 -1.15 -15.24 7.76
CA GLY A 177 -1.62 -16.58 8.14
C GLY A 177 -2.83 -17.13 7.37
N ASN A 178 -3.48 -16.37 6.50
CA ASN A 178 -4.74 -16.87 5.95
C ASN A 178 -4.97 -16.52 4.46
N SER A 179 -5.12 -17.55 3.66
CA SER A 179 -5.67 -17.69 2.30
C SER A 179 -5.40 -16.62 1.22
N PRO A 180 -5.12 -17.04 -0.01
CA PRO A 180 -4.92 -16.12 -1.14
C PRO A 180 -6.19 -15.29 -1.37
N ILE A 181 -6.02 -14.00 -1.62
CA ILE A 181 -7.12 -13.11 -1.98
C ILE A 181 -7.65 -13.57 -3.34
N GLY A 182 -8.75 -14.32 -3.30
CA GLY A 182 -9.63 -14.49 -4.43
C GLY A 182 -10.47 -13.22 -4.64
N ALA A 183 -11.09 -13.09 -5.82
CA ALA A 183 -12.06 -12.04 -6.14
C ALA A 183 -13.25 -11.98 -5.14
N GLU A 184 -13.32 -12.90 -4.22
CA GLU A 184 -14.37 -13.11 -3.24
C GLU A 184 -14.25 -12.25 -1.96
N ARG A 185 -13.07 -11.68 -1.66
CA ARG A 185 -12.91 -10.83 -0.46
C ARG A 185 -13.37 -9.40 -0.75
N PRO A 186 -14.36 -8.87 -0.01
CA PRO A 186 -14.84 -7.51 -0.20
C PRO A 186 -13.84 -6.53 0.44
N LEU A 187 -12.97 -5.95 -0.40
CA LEU A 187 -12.01 -4.93 0.03
C LEU A 187 -11.91 -3.79 -0.99
N ARG A 188 -11.51 -2.61 -0.50
CA ARG A 188 -11.13 -1.46 -1.33
C ARG A 188 -9.87 -0.79 -0.80
N PHE A 189 -9.18 -0.09 -1.68
CA PHE A 189 -8.15 0.88 -1.31
C PHE A 189 -8.68 2.31 -1.51
N VAL A 190 -8.41 3.14 -0.52
CA VAL A 190 -8.75 4.56 -0.51
C VAL A 190 -7.45 5.33 -0.32
N ASP A 191 -7.20 6.36 -1.12
CA ASP A 191 -5.99 7.17 -0.96
C ASP A 191 -6.07 8.11 0.26
N ALA A 192 -5.00 8.85 0.52
CA ALA A 192 -4.92 9.78 1.64
C ALA A 192 -5.96 10.93 1.56
N HIS A 193 -6.56 11.16 0.39
CA HIS A 193 -7.61 12.17 0.15
C HIS A 193 -9.02 11.60 0.23
N GLY A 194 -9.17 10.32 0.56
CA GLY A 194 -10.47 9.66 0.65
C GLY A 194 -11.01 9.14 -0.69
N LEU A 195 -10.23 9.20 -1.77
CA LEU A 195 -10.65 8.69 -3.08
C LEU A 195 -10.42 7.18 -3.16
N GLN A 196 -11.45 6.44 -3.59
CA GLN A 196 -11.33 5.02 -3.87
C GLN A 196 -10.49 4.80 -5.14
N VAL A 197 -9.33 4.15 -4.98
CA VAL A 197 -8.41 3.85 -6.09
C VAL A 197 -8.52 2.42 -6.59
N PHE A 198 -9.10 1.54 -5.78
CA PHE A 198 -9.35 0.14 -6.12
C PHE A 198 -10.51 -0.42 -5.31
N ALA A 199 -11.28 -1.33 -5.90
CA ALA A 199 -12.24 -2.16 -5.19
C ALA A 199 -12.34 -3.54 -5.85
N THR A 200 -12.57 -4.58 -5.05
CA THR A 200 -12.91 -5.92 -5.57
C THR A 200 -14.37 -5.95 -6.01
N GLN A 201 -14.73 -6.89 -6.88
CA GLN A 201 -16.12 -7.07 -7.26
C GLN A 201 -17.01 -7.36 -6.05
N ALA A 202 -16.53 -8.18 -5.12
CA ALA A 202 -17.25 -8.48 -3.89
C ALA A 202 -17.48 -7.25 -2.98
N TRP A 203 -16.60 -6.24 -3.04
CA TRP A 203 -16.83 -4.95 -2.41
C TRP A 203 -17.93 -4.17 -3.11
N THR A 204 -17.83 -4.01 -4.42
CA THR A 204 -18.77 -3.23 -5.23
C THR A 204 -20.22 -3.75 -5.11
N GLU A 205 -20.38 -5.07 -5.00
CA GLU A 205 -21.70 -5.70 -4.77
C GLU A 205 -22.30 -5.36 -3.40
N ARG A 206 -21.47 -5.04 -2.39
CA ARG A 206 -21.90 -4.71 -1.02
C ARG A 206 -21.98 -3.21 -0.73
N GLU A 207 -21.27 -2.41 -1.50
CA GLU A 207 -21.10 -0.96 -1.27
C GLU A 207 -22.44 -0.20 -1.23
N ALA A 208 -23.39 -0.57 -2.09
CA ALA A 208 -24.69 0.09 -2.19
C ALA A 208 -25.48 0.08 -0.87
N GLY A 209 -25.28 -0.94 -0.02
CA GLY A 209 -25.93 -1.05 1.30
C GLY A 209 -25.16 -0.36 2.44
N LEU A 210 -24.02 0.25 2.18
CA LEU A 210 -23.09 0.74 3.20
C LEU A 210 -22.77 2.23 3.10
N ALA A 211 -23.44 2.98 2.22
CA ALA A 211 -23.13 4.36 1.88
C ALA A 211 -22.92 5.27 3.12
N GLU A 212 -23.85 5.25 4.08
CA GLU A 212 -23.75 6.06 5.31
C GLU A 212 -22.57 5.66 6.19
N VAL A 213 -22.30 4.36 6.31
CA VAL A 213 -21.17 3.85 7.11
C VAL A 213 -19.84 4.22 6.45
N LEU A 214 -19.77 4.11 5.13
CA LEU A 214 -18.58 4.45 4.35
C LEU A 214 -18.24 5.95 4.43
N GLN A 215 -19.25 6.82 4.41
CA GLN A 215 -19.07 8.24 4.64
C GLN A 215 -18.45 8.51 6.04
N ALA A 216 -18.99 7.88 7.07
CA ALA A 216 -18.48 8.03 8.44
C ALA A 216 -17.06 7.45 8.62
N VAL A 217 -16.67 6.46 7.80
CA VAL A 217 -15.33 5.85 7.83
C VAL A 217 -14.29 6.73 7.15
N LEU A 218 -14.65 7.47 6.09
CA LEU A 218 -13.71 8.34 5.37
C LEU A 218 -13.08 9.40 6.27
N GLU A 219 -13.80 9.86 7.28
CA GLU A 219 -13.33 10.87 8.24
C GLU A 219 -12.50 10.27 9.40
N ARG A 220 -12.33 8.94 9.43
CA ARG A 220 -11.66 8.24 10.53
C ARG A 220 -10.32 7.64 10.09
N GLY A 221 -9.38 7.61 11.03
CA GLY A 221 -8.16 6.81 10.91
C GLY A 221 -8.46 5.29 10.99
N PRO A 222 -7.44 4.46 11.23
CA PRO A 222 -7.61 3.01 11.37
C PRO A 222 -8.68 2.66 12.41
N CYS A 223 -9.64 1.82 12.06
CA CYS A 223 -10.77 1.46 12.94
C CYS A 223 -11.42 0.15 12.52
N THR A 224 -12.24 -0.39 13.41
CA THR A 224 -13.16 -1.51 13.12
C THR A 224 -14.57 -1.09 13.48
N LEU A 225 -15.50 -1.24 12.55
CA LEU A 225 -16.91 -0.91 12.73
C LEU A 225 -17.77 -2.16 12.51
N ARG A 226 -18.78 -2.33 13.37
CA ARG A 226 -19.79 -3.37 13.17
C ARG A 226 -20.77 -2.94 12.09
N LEU A 227 -21.10 -3.88 11.22
CA LEU A 227 -22.08 -3.73 10.15
C LEU A 227 -23.30 -4.62 10.42
N PRO A 228 -24.46 -4.33 9.81
CA PRO A 228 -25.61 -5.22 9.85
C PRO A 228 -25.27 -6.62 9.33
N GLY A 229 -25.93 -7.66 9.84
CA GLY A 229 -25.78 -9.03 9.33
C GLY A 229 -24.51 -9.76 9.81
N GLN A 230 -24.03 -9.49 11.02
CA GLN A 230 -22.84 -10.12 11.60
C GLN A 230 -21.59 -9.92 10.71
N MET A 231 -21.43 -8.72 10.19
CA MET A 231 -20.26 -8.30 9.44
C MET A 231 -19.51 -7.20 10.20
N SER A 232 -18.23 -7.04 9.88
CA SER A 232 -17.42 -5.93 10.35
C SER A 232 -16.65 -5.31 9.20
N LEU A 233 -16.49 -3.99 9.22
CA LEU A 233 -15.61 -3.26 8.34
C LEU A 233 -14.35 -2.91 9.12
N ARG A 234 -13.21 -3.35 8.61
CA ARG A 234 -11.89 -3.04 9.16
C ARG A 234 -11.17 -2.08 8.22
N ARG A 235 -10.76 -0.92 8.75
CA ARG A 235 -9.91 0.05 8.06
C ARG A 235 -8.49 -0.04 8.60
N THR A 236 -7.53 -0.30 7.73
CA THR A 236 -6.10 -0.39 8.03
C THR A 236 -5.35 0.66 7.22
N GLN A 237 -4.42 1.38 7.85
CA GLN A 237 -3.59 2.33 7.15
C GLN A 237 -2.58 1.61 6.27
N LEU A 238 -2.43 2.08 5.04
CA LEU A 238 -1.43 1.59 4.09
C LEU A 238 -0.09 2.31 4.30
N PRO A 239 1.03 1.64 4.05
CA PRO A 239 2.35 2.26 4.12
C PRO A 239 2.46 3.51 3.24
N PRO A 240 3.30 4.50 3.61
CA PRO A 240 3.52 5.70 2.79
C PRO A 240 4.07 5.40 1.40
N ASP A 241 4.72 4.28 1.22
CA ASP A 241 5.32 3.78 -0.01
C ASP A 241 4.43 2.78 -0.77
N PHE A 242 3.18 2.56 -0.32
CA PHE A 242 2.23 1.74 -1.05
C PHE A 242 1.82 2.44 -2.35
N GLY A 243 2.47 2.10 -3.46
CA GLY A 243 2.35 2.78 -4.75
C GLY A 243 0.92 3.10 -5.21
N PRO A 244 -0.07 2.19 -5.06
CA PRO A 244 -1.45 2.47 -5.47
C PRO A 244 -2.17 3.55 -4.65
N ALA A 245 -1.90 3.60 -3.35
CA ALA A 245 -2.55 4.52 -2.41
C ALA A 245 -1.59 4.88 -1.26
N PRO A 246 -0.53 5.68 -1.51
CA PRO A 246 0.48 6.02 -0.51
C PRO A 246 -0.12 6.68 0.73
N GLY A 247 0.11 6.10 1.90
CA GLY A 247 -0.43 6.60 3.16
C GLY A 247 -1.96 6.58 3.28
N GLY A 248 -2.64 5.94 2.32
CA GLY A 248 -4.08 5.77 2.29
C GLY A 248 -4.57 4.64 3.21
N PHE A 249 -5.71 4.04 2.87
CA PHE A 249 -6.34 3.02 3.69
C PHE A 249 -6.80 1.81 2.87
N CYS A 250 -6.74 0.63 3.49
CA CYS A 250 -7.44 -0.57 3.06
C CYS A 250 -8.69 -0.75 3.92
N ASP A 251 -9.85 -0.73 3.32
CA ASP A 251 -11.13 -1.10 3.95
C ASP A 251 -11.50 -2.51 3.53
N GLU A 252 -11.76 -3.38 4.50
CA GLU A 252 -12.15 -4.78 4.29
C GLU A 252 -13.43 -5.10 5.05
N ILE A 253 -14.37 -5.77 4.39
CA ILE A 253 -15.57 -6.31 5.04
C ILE A 253 -15.32 -7.80 5.29
N THR A 254 -15.39 -8.17 6.56
CA THR A 254 -15.34 -9.58 6.99
C THR A 254 -16.66 -9.97 7.60
N ALA A 255 -17.09 -11.22 7.46
CA ALA A 255 -18.12 -11.75 8.36
C ALA A 255 -17.61 -11.51 9.78
N GLU A 256 -18.47 -10.99 10.65
CA GLU A 256 -18.17 -11.02 12.06
C GLU A 256 -18.01 -12.53 12.37
N GLN A 257 -16.77 -12.99 12.40
CA GLN A 257 -16.53 -14.26 13.03
C GLN A 257 -17.13 -14.05 14.42
N GLN A 258 -18.23 -14.79 14.74
CA GLN A 258 -18.51 -15.05 16.16
C GLN A 258 -17.15 -15.30 16.75
N PRO A 259 -16.76 -14.67 17.85
CA PRO A 259 -15.48 -14.94 18.44
C PRO A 259 -15.37 -16.45 18.60
N THR A 260 -14.99 -17.14 17.55
CA THR A 260 -14.19 -18.33 17.61
C THR A 260 -12.97 -17.74 18.26
N GLY A 261 -12.94 -17.81 19.61
CA GLY A 261 -12.13 -16.96 20.47
C GLY A 261 -10.96 -16.46 19.68
N GLU A 262 -10.65 -15.16 19.74
CA GLU A 262 -9.24 -14.79 19.63
C GLU A 262 -8.51 -16.03 20.07
N PRO A 263 -7.38 -16.46 19.46
CA PRO A 263 -6.53 -17.32 20.22
C PRO A 263 -6.39 -16.52 21.50
N THR A 264 -7.32 -16.74 22.43
CA THR A 264 -7.19 -16.29 23.78
C THR A 264 -5.81 -16.84 24.06
N MET A 265 -4.82 -15.97 24.17
CA MET A 265 -3.60 -16.34 24.82
C MET A 265 -4.06 -16.88 26.15
N GLY A 266 -4.66 -18.08 26.08
CA GLY A 266 -5.07 -18.84 27.22
C GLY A 266 -3.77 -19.20 27.88
N LEU A 267 -3.69 -19.00 29.16
CA LEU A 267 -2.53 -19.48 29.88
C LEU A 267 -2.49 -21.00 29.69
N PRO A 268 -1.30 -21.55 29.38
CA PRO A 268 -1.12 -22.99 29.35
C PRO A 268 -1.73 -23.63 30.60
N PRO A 269 -2.36 -24.81 30.52
CA PRO A 269 -3.05 -25.43 31.66
C PRO A 269 -2.18 -25.53 32.92
N SER A 270 -0.89 -25.79 32.77
CA SER A 270 0.10 -25.84 33.85
C SER A 270 0.28 -24.50 34.58
N MET A 271 0.17 -23.40 33.88
CA MET A 271 0.28 -22.05 34.42
C MET A 271 -1.08 -21.55 34.96
N ALA A 272 -2.16 -21.83 34.23
CA ALA A 272 -3.51 -21.48 34.64
C ALA A 272 -3.92 -22.14 35.95
N ALA A 273 -3.51 -23.38 36.20
CA ALA A 273 -3.81 -24.12 37.44
C ALA A 273 -3.22 -23.48 38.71
N GLN A 274 -2.18 -22.67 38.59
CA GLN A 274 -1.47 -22.00 39.70
C GLN A 274 -2.06 -20.63 40.03
N LEU A 275 -2.88 -20.07 39.14
CA LEU A 275 -3.36 -18.67 39.20
C LEU A 275 -4.87 -18.63 39.36
N SER A 276 -5.35 -17.69 40.18
CA SER A 276 -6.79 -17.36 40.22
C SER A 276 -7.22 -16.67 38.91
N GLY A 277 -8.55 -16.70 38.60
CA GLY A 277 -9.06 -16.08 37.37
C GLY A 277 -8.62 -14.60 37.18
N ARG A 278 -8.61 -13.81 38.27
CA ARG A 278 -8.16 -12.42 38.23
C ARG A 278 -6.65 -12.28 38.02
N GLU A 279 -5.87 -13.18 38.55
CA GLU A 279 -4.42 -13.24 38.30
C GLU A 279 -4.15 -13.63 36.84
N GLN A 280 -4.94 -14.55 36.29
CA GLN A 280 -4.88 -14.93 34.88
C GLN A 280 -5.18 -13.73 33.97
N ASP A 281 -6.23 -12.94 34.26
CA ASP A 281 -6.55 -11.70 33.52
C ASP A 281 -5.35 -10.72 33.53
N VAL A 282 -4.71 -10.53 34.68
CA VAL A 282 -3.54 -9.63 34.79
C VAL A 282 -2.33 -10.16 34.03
N VAL A 283 -2.08 -11.48 34.07
CA VAL A 283 -0.98 -12.11 33.29
C VAL A 283 -1.22 -11.96 31.81
N LEU A 284 -2.42 -12.26 31.31
CA LEU A 284 -2.76 -12.15 29.89
C LEU A 284 -2.56 -10.72 29.37
N LEU A 285 -3.06 -9.72 30.07
CA LEU A 285 -2.89 -8.33 29.69
C LEU A 285 -1.42 -7.88 29.77
N THR A 286 -0.63 -8.42 30.72
CA THR A 286 0.82 -8.16 30.80
C THR A 286 1.55 -8.76 29.61
N LEU A 287 1.24 -10.01 29.23
CA LEU A 287 1.82 -10.69 28.07
C LEU A 287 1.44 -10.01 26.75
N GLN A 288 0.28 -9.34 26.67
CA GLN A 288 -0.14 -8.49 25.55
C GLN A 288 0.58 -7.13 25.50
N GLY A 289 1.50 -6.85 26.44
CA GLY A 289 2.29 -5.62 26.48
C GLY A 289 1.55 -4.40 27.06
N HIS A 290 0.41 -4.58 27.74
CA HIS A 290 -0.30 -3.47 28.34
C HIS A 290 0.43 -2.92 29.59
N PRO A 291 0.65 -1.60 29.68
CA PRO A 291 1.23 -1.00 30.88
C PRO A 291 0.25 -1.08 32.05
N MET A 292 0.78 -1.11 33.29
CA MET A 292 0.02 -1.29 34.52
C MET A 292 -1.20 -0.35 34.67
N ILE A 293 -1.11 0.88 34.13
CA ILE A 293 -2.20 1.87 34.15
C ILE A 293 -3.38 1.36 33.29
N GLU A 294 -3.06 0.81 32.15
CA GLU A 294 -4.06 0.32 31.20
C GLU A 294 -4.70 -0.98 31.66
N ILE A 295 -3.91 -1.87 32.28
CA ILE A 295 -4.42 -3.07 32.96
C ILE A 295 -5.42 -2.69 34.05
N ALA A 296 -5.06 -1.72 34.90
CA ALA A 296 -5.97 -1.23 35.94
C ALA A 296 -7.28 -0.69 35.35
N ARG A 297 -7.21 0.09 34.27
CA ARG A 297 -8.38 0.64 33.59
C ARG A 297 -9.24 -0.47 32.96
N LYS A 298 -8.65 -1.43 32.26
CA LYS A 298 -9.36 -2.53 31.60
C LYS A 298 -10.08 -3.45 32.57
N LEU A 299 -9.47 -3.71 33.74
CA LEU A 299 -10.05 -4.61 34.76
C LEU A 299 -10.91 -3.90 35.79
N GLY A 300 -11.07 -2.58 35.72
CA GLY A 300 -11.83 -1.79 36.69
C GLY A 300 -11.16 -1.77 38.09
N LEU A 301 -9.84 -1.83 38.17
CA LEU A 301 -9.05 -1.94 39.39
C LEU A 301 -8.23 -0.67 39.65
N SER A 302 -7.78 -0.47 40.91
CA SER A 302 -6.78 0.52 41.23
C SER A 302 -5.38 0.07 40.78
N ARG A 303 -4.46 1.02 40.50
CA ARG A 303 -3.05 0.71 40.21
C ARG A 303 -2.39 -0.08 41.34
N GLY A 304 -2.73 0.25 42.59
CA GLY A 304 -2.24 -0.48 43.77
C GLY A 304 -2.72 -1.94 43.78
N THR A 305 -3.96 -2.20 43.40
CA THR A 305 -4.52 -3.53 43.30
C THR A 305 -3.81 -4.37 42.23
N VAL A 306 -3.56 -3.80 41.03
CA VAL A 306 -2.81 -4.48 39.96
C VAL A 306 -1.37 -4.77 40.41
N LYS A 307 -0.73 -3.85 41.13
CA LYS A 307 0.62 -4.09 41.73
C LYS A 307 0.60 -5.29 42.68
N ASN A 308 -0.43 -5.38 43.52
CA ASN A 308 -0.56 -6.51 44.45
C ASN A 308 -0.79 -7.84 43.72
N TYR A 309 -1.61 -7.86 42.68
CA TYR A 309 -1.77 -9.04 41.82
C TYR A 309 -0.44 -9.46 41.19
N ARG A 310 0.35 -8.52 40.63
CA ARG A 310 1.65 -8.85 40.08
C ARG A 310 2.60 -9.47 41.11
N LEU A 311 2.64 -8.96 42.32
CA LEU A 311 3.43 -9.54 43.38
C LEU A 311 2.99 -10.97 43.77
N ALA A 312 1.67 -11.19 43.82
CA ALA A 312 1.12 -12.51 44.07
C ALA A 312 1.42 -13.50 42.94
N ILE A 313 1.29 -13.08 41.69
CA ILE A 313 1.64 -13.84 40.49
C ILE A 313 3.12 -14.25 40.52
N TYR A 314 4.01 -13.28 40.74
CA TYR A 314 5.44 -13.51 40.75
C TYR A 314 5.86 -14.53 41.81
N ARG A 315 5.23 -14.43 42.98
CA ARG A 315 5.46 -15.41 44.08
C ARG A 315 4.95 -16.80 43.74
N LYS A 316 3.77 -16.92 43.08
CA LYS A 316 3.18 -18.21 42.71
C LYS A 316 3.92 -18.92 41.59
N LEU A 317 4.50 -18.17 40.66
CA LEU A 317 5.25 -18.70 39.54
C LEU A 317 6.77 -18.77 39.80
N ASP A 318 7.22 -18.40 41.03
CA ASP A 318 8.60 -18.34 41.43
C ASP A 318 9.50 -17.52 40.48
N ILE A 319 9.00 -16.34 40.07
CA ILE A 319 9.68 -15.40 39.18
C ILE A 319 9.84 -14.03 39.85
N THR A 320 10.73 -13.19 39.29
CA THR A 320 11.01 -11.85 39.84
C THR A 320 10.77 -10.73 38.85
N THR A 321 10.72 -11.05 37.56
CA THR A 321 10.62 -10.05 36.47
C THR A 321 9.54 -10.42 35.46
N GLU A 322 9.09 -9.39 34.73
CA GLU A 322 8.16 -9.55 33.61
C GLU A 322 8.77 -10.37 32.46
N ARG A 323 10.11 -10.26 32.29
CA ARG A 323 10.84 -11.06 31.29
C ARG A 323 10.83 -12.56 31.65
N GLU A 324 10.91 -12.89 32.89
CA GLU A 324 10.80 -14.29 33.38
C GLU A 324 9.36 -14.80 33.19
N LEU A 325 8.33 -13.96 33.39
CA LEU A 325 6.96 -14.29 33.10
C LEU A 325 6.76 -14.69 31.63
N PHE A 326 7.36 -13.96 30.70
CA PHE A 326 7.38 -14.33 29.28
C PHE A 326 8.12 -15.64 29.04
N GLY A 327 9.24 -15.86 29.71
CA GLY A 327 10.03 -17.09 29.63
C GLY A 327 9.22 -18.32 30.07
N GLU A 328 8.55 -18.24 31.23
CA GLU A 328 7.68 -19.31 31.75
C GLU A 328 6.49 -19.59 30.83
N TYR A 329 5.84 -18.55 30.30
CA TYR A 329 4.77 -18.70 29.33
C TYR A 329 5.24 -19.45 28.08
N MET A 330 6.37 -19.05 27.49
CA MET A 330 6.93 -19.71 26.32
C MET A 330 7.41 -21.13 26.58
N ALA A 331 7.91 -21.42 27.78
CA ALA A 331 8.31 -22.77 28.19
C ALA A 331 7.08 -23.68 28.34
N ALA A 332 6.03 -23.17 28.98
CA ALA A 332 4.77 -23.91 29.16
C ALA A 332 4.03 -24.21 27.84
N LEU A 333 4.13 -23.31 26.83
CA LEU A 333 3.60 -23.56 25.47
C LEU A 333 4.35 -24.65 24.71
N ARG A 334 5.66 -24.82 24.97
CA ARG A 334 6.47 -25.87 24.32
C ARG A 334 6.32 -27.24 24.98
N GLY A 335 5.83 -27.28 26.20
CA GLY A 335 5.62 -28.51 26.95
C GLY A 335 4.19 -29.05 26.94
N ALA A 336 3.30 -28.34 26.22
CA ALA A 336 1.91 -28.74 25.97
C ALA A 336 1.75 -29.30 24.56
#